data_d39525db4d8ca3bedf0f147424fff848
#
_entry.id   d39525db4d8ca3bedf0f147424fff848
#
_cell.length_a   1.000
_cell.length_b   1.000
_cell.length_c   1.000
_cell.angle_alpha   90.00
_cell.angle_beta   90.00
_cell.angle_gamma   90.00
#
_symmetry.space_group_name_H-M   'P 1'
#
loop_
_entity.id
_entity.type
_entity.pdbx_description
1 polymer ?
#
loop_
_entity_poly.entity_id
_entity_poly.type
_entity_poly.pdbx_seq_one_letter_code
_entity_poly.pdbx_strand_id
1 'polypeptide(L)' 'IAMEDNQMITTISVEMDALRLLHRAVSDAYTNWPGGDANEQACLLNMKTQLYAALMDHLLESGSI' A
#
# COMPACT_ATOMS: atom_id res chain seq x y z
N ILE A 1 -13.90 -2.16 22.06
CA ILE A 1 -14.88 -2.52 21.08
C ILE A 1 -14.22 -2.67 19.71
N ALA A 2 -14.56 -3.74 19.07
CA ALA A 2 -13.90 -4.10 17.82
C ALA A 2 -14.01 -3.03 16.76
N MET A 3 -15.12 -2.32 16.74
CA MET A 3 -15.31 -1.28 15.75
C MET A 3 -14.31 -0.17 15.87
N GLU A 4 -13.89 0.12 17.06
CA GLU A 4 -12.91 1.17 17.27
C GLU A 4 -11.59 0.81 16.64
N ASP A 5 -11.24 -0.47 16.68
CA ASP A 5 -10.01 -0.93 16.06
C ASP A 5 -10.04 -0.72 14.56
N ASN A 6 -11.20 -0.91 13.96
CA ASN A 6 -11.33 -0.74 12.52
C ASN A 6 -11.18 0.71 12.10
N GLN A 7 -11.32 1.62 13.05
CA GLN A 7 -11.20 3.03 12.74
C GLN A 7 -9.86 3.62 13.13
N MET A 8 -8.99 2.80 13.67
CA MET A 8 -7.65 3.25 13.99
C MET A 8 -6.84 3.32 12.71
N ILE A 9 -6.35 4.51 12.42
CA ILE A 9 -5.60 4.76 11.21
C ILE A 9 -4.22 5.26 11.60
N THR A 10 -3.22 4.69 10.95
CA THR A 10 -1.84 5.11 11.14
C THR A 10 -1.35 5.76 9.86
N THR A 11 -0.74 6.91 10.01
CA THR A 11 -0.15 7.62 8.88
C THR A 11 1.36 7.61 9.03
N ILE A 12 2.05 7.29 7.96
CA ILE A 12 3.52 7.31 7.95
C ILE A 12 3.98 8.26 6.85
N SER A 13 5.19 8.77 7.03
CA SER A 13 5.79 9.64 6.03
C SER A 13 7.00 8.94 5.44
N VAL A 14 7.03 8.86 4.11
CA VAL A 14 8.14 8.23 3.40
C VAL A 14 8.53 9.09 2.22
N GLU A 15 9.78 8.99 1.83
CA GLU A 15 10.27 9.65 0.63
C GLU A 15 9.90 8.81 -0.59
N MET A 16 10.06 9.42 -1.76
CA MET A 16 9.66 8.80 -3.01
C MET A 16 10.32 7.43 -3.22
N ASP A 17 11.61 7.32 -2.92
CA ASP A 17 12.32 6.06 -3.10
C ASP A 17 11.76 4.97 -2.19
N ALA A 18 11.46 5.33 -0.94
CA ALA A 18 10.86 4.39 0.00
C ALA A 18 9.46 4.00 -0.44
N LEU A 19 8.71 4.95 -0.99
CA LEU A 19 7.37 4.68 -1.47
C LEU A 19 7.40 3.68 -2.63
N ARG A 20 8.33 3.86 -3.57
CA ARG A 20 8.49 2.93 -4.67
C ARG A 20 8.85 1.53 -4.18
N LEU A 21 9.74 1.47 -3.20
CA LEU A 21 10.17 0.20 -2.64
C LEU A 21 9.01 -0.50 -1.94
N LEU A 22 8.23 0.26 -1.17
CA LEU A 22 7.06 -0.29 -0.49
C LEU A 22 6.05 -0.83 -1.49
N HIS A 23 5.78 -0.07 -2.54
CA HIS A 23 4.82 -0.51 -3.55
C HIS A 23 5.30 -1.81 -4.20
N ARG A 24 6.57 -1.89 -4.54
CA ARG A 24 7.13 -3.08 -5.14
C ARG A 24 7.05 -4.27 -4.19
N ALA A 25 7.42 -4.06 -2.93
CA ALA A 25 7.42 -5.14 -1.95
C ALA A 25 6.00 -5.68 -1.73
N VAL A 26 5.04 -4.80 -1.60
CA VAL A 26 3.65 -5.20 -1.40
C VAL A 26 3.10 -5.87 -2.65
N SER A 27 3.45 -5.35 -3.83
CA SER A 27 3.03 -5.94 -5.10
C SER A 27 3.58 -7.35 -5.26
N ASP A 28 4.84 -7.54 -4.92
CA ASP A 28 5.46 -8.87 -4.99
C ASP A 28 4.81 -9.82 -4.01
N ALA A 29 4.53 -9.36 -2.81
CA ALA A 29 3.88 -10.19 -1.81
C ALA A 29 2.49 -10.62 -2.27
N TYR A 30 1.76 -9.72 -2.91
CA TYR A 30 0.44 -10.05 -3.43
C TYR A 30 0.53 -11.03 -4.58
N THR A 31 1.43 -10.78 -5.52
CA THR A 31 1.58 -11.61 -6.71
C THR A 31 2.02 -13.03 -6.34
N ASN A 32 2.89 -13.15 -5.35
CA ASN A 32 3.44 -14.45 -4.95
C ASN A 32 2.71 -15.03 -3.76
N TRP A 33 1.50 -14.56 -3.49
CA TRP A 33 0.72 -15.02 -2.35
C TRP A 33 0.50 -16.52 -2.44
N PRO A 34 0.95 -17.29 -1.44
CA PRO A 34 0.86 -18.75 -1.51
C PRO A 34 -0.50 -19.30 -1.11
N GLY A 35 -1.43 -18.43 -0.77
CA GLY A 35 -2.70 -18.85 -0.22
C GLY A 35 -2.70 -18.68 1.29
N GLY A 36 -3.82 -19.00 1.93
CA GLY A 36 -3.95 -18.87 3.37
C GLY A 36 -5.03 -17.87 3.72
N ASP A 37 -4.69 -16.90 4.56
CA ASP A 37 -5.69 -15.96 5.09
C ASP A 37 -6.16 -14.99 4.00
N ALA A 38 -7.43 -15.13 3.62
CA ALA A 38 -8.01 -14.26 2.60
C ALA A 38 -8.04 -12.79 3.02
N ASN A 39 -8.16 -12.53 4.32
CA ASN A 39 -8.14 -11.16 4.81
C ASN A 39 -6.77 -10.52 4.59
N GLU A 40 -5.73 -11.30 4.76
CA GLU A 40 -4.38 -10.80 4.54
C GLU A 40 -4.16 -10.50 3.06
N GLN A 41 -4.65 -11.36 2.20
CA GLN A 41 -4.55 -11.12 0.77
C GLN A 41 -5.29 -9.85 0.36
N ALA A 42 -6.49 -9.65 0.88
CA ALA A 42 -7.26 -8.44 0.60
C ALA A 42 -6.54 -7.20 1.12
N CYS A 43 -5.89 -7.30 2.26
CA CYS A 43 -5.12 -6.20 2.82
C CYS A 43 -3.95 -5.84 1.91
N LEU A 44 -3.25 -6.84 1.38
CA LEU A 44 -2.15 -6.60 0.46
C LEU A 44 -2.62 -5.89 -0.80
N LEU A 45 -3.75 -6.30 -1.34
CA LEU A 45 -4.30 -5.65 -2.53
C LEU A 45 -4.66 -4.20 -2.24
N ASN A 46 -5.29 -3.95 -1.10
CA ASN A 46 -5.67 -2.61 -0.70
C ASN A 46 -4.44 -1.72 -0.53
N MET A 47 -3.42 -2.24 0.12
CA MET A 47 -2.16 -1.51 0.30
C MET A 47 -1.50 -1.21 -1.03
N LYS A 48 -1.46 -2.20 -1.91
CA LYS A 48 -0.89 -2.01 -3.24
C LYS A 48 -1.59 -0.87 -3.98
N THR A 49 -2.91 -0.85 -3.91
CA THR A 49 -3.70 0.17 -4.59
C THR A 49 -3.44 1.55 -4.01
N GLN A 50 -3.38 1.66 -2.69
CA GLN A 50 -3.13 2.93 -2.04
C GLN A 50 -1.73 3.44 -2.32
N LEU A 51 -0.75 2.56 -2.30
CA LEU A 51 0.63 2.94 -2.58
C LEU A 51 0.78 3.38 -4.03
N TYR A 52 0.10 2.71 -4.94
CA TYR A 52 0.13 3.10 -6.34
C TYR A 52 -0.47 4.50 -6.52
N ALA A 53 -1.60 4.76 -5.88
CA ALA A 53 -2.23 6.08 -5.96
C ALA A 53 -1.30 7.16 -5.41
N ALA A 54 -0.63 6.88 -4.30
CA ALA A 54 0.31 7.83 -3.72
C ALA A 54 1.48 8.10 -4.65
N LEU A 55 1.99 7.05 -5.31
CA LEU A 55 3.06 7.22 -6.29
C LEU A 55 2.62 8.10 -7.44
N MET A 56 1.43 7.86 -7.96
CA MET A 56 0.94 8.65 -9.09
C MET A 56 0.76 10.10 -8.70
N ASP A 57 0.27 10.36 -7.49
CA ASP A 57 0.13 11.73 -7.01
C ASP A 57 1.48 12.44 -6.96
N HIS A 58 2.50 11.75 -6.47
CA HIS A 58 3.85 12.32 -6.42
C HIS A 58 4.38 12.63 -7.80
N LEU A 59 4.20 11.72 -8.73
CA LEU A 59 4.69 11.90 -10.08
C LEU A 59 4.00 13.05 -10.77
N LEU A 60 2.70 13.20 -10.55
CA LEU A 60 1.95 14.31 -11.11
C LEU A 60 2.42 15.65 -10.55
N GLU A 61 2.62 15.69 -9.23
CA GLU A 61 3.05 16.91 -8.57
C GLU A 61 4.45 17.32 -9.00
N SER A 62 5.31 16.35 -9.23
CA SER A 62 6.68 16.65 -9.62
C SER A 62 6.82 16.94 -11.11
N GLY A 63 5.75 16.77 -11.87
CA GLY A 63 5.80 17.01 -13.29
C GLY A 63 6.49 15.90 -14.08
N SER A 64 6.61 14.71 -13.49
CA SER A 64 7.29 13.60 -14.14
C SER A 64 6.40 12.85 -15.13
N ILE A 65 5.15 13.15 -15.11
CA ILE A 65 4.19 12.53 -16.02
C ILE A 65 3.52 13.59 -16.85
#